data_889004981fb90d88ec68e2d543436a52
#
_entry.id   889004981fb90d88ec68e2d543436a52
#
_cell.length_a   1.000
_cell.length_b   1.000
_cell.length_c   1.000
_cell.angle_alpha   90.00
_cell.angle_beta   90.00
_cell.angle_gamma   90.00
#
_symmetry.space_group_name_H-M   'P 1'
#
loop_
_entity.id
_entity.type
_entity.pdbx_description
1 polymer ?
#
loop_
_entity_poly.entity_id
_entity_poly.type
_entity_poly.pdbx_seq_one_letter_code
_entity_poly.pdbx_strand_id
1 'polypeptide(L)'
;FVPLSKIFRDKYLKALEKNYSKLLSFLLYGIRPYFVILFSLFLLFGTFQLVQIFPPKILFFPENRPNYVNIFIEMPVGTDIEETNNFTKVIEGRVDSIIDEYKGIIESIVTYVGKRTLNENDPSALSMRDSPNRSRININFFEFEKRNGINTIDVLDKLRDNIEKYPGVSITFGKDRKGPPVGGEISIQVTGPDFDELITQVENMRKFINDSNIPGIEKLIFDLSTRKPELLIDFDRDKLRRYGLSTGMLANELRTSLFGKEISKFKIGEDDYKIQLRLDDEYRYDVDALMNKNINFRNQSNGRYYQVPISSFASMKMSNTFSSVKRRDLDKVITINSNVISGYNPTQVNSKIDMVLKNFPLPSGYSYSFGGEQQEQEEEMAFLSNAFMIALFLVFIIIVAQFNKIITPLIIMSSIILSTIGVFLGLLIFNMDFVVVMTMIGVISLIGIVVNNAIVLIDFIELNRKRKILNGSKSSEMEIILDSITEAGRTRLRPVILTALTTILGLMPLAIGMNFDFVNFFKSYELTFYLGGDNMVFFGPIAWAIIFGLTFATFLTLLVIPSMY
;
A
#
# COMPACT_ATOMS: atom_id res chain seq x y z
N PHE A 1 -34.14 30.23 -17.68
CA PHE A 1 -32.81 29.81 -18.20
C PHE A 1 -32.46 30.40 -19.58
N VAL A 2 -33.41 30.57 -20.49
CA VAL A 2 -33.15 31.08 -21.87
C VAL A 2 -32.53 32.50 -21.91
N PRO A 3 -32.92 33.49 -21.07
CA PRO A 3 -32.30 34.83 -21.14
C PRO A 3 -30.88 34.85 -20.62
N LEU A 4 -30.54 34.08 -19.55
CA LEU A 4 -29.18 34.01 -19.00
C LEU A 4 -28.22 33.34 -19.98
N SER A 5 -28.64 32.26 -20.64
CA SER A 5 -27.81 31.56 -21.64
C SER A 5 -27.53 32.44 -22.87
N LYS A 6 -28.50 33.28 -23.33
CA LYS A 6 -28.29 34.25 -24.40
C LYS A 6 -27.27 35.34 -24.01
N ILE A 7 -27.38 35.90 -22.80
CA ILE A 7 -26.43 36.93 -22.31
C ILE A 7 -25.03 36.35 -22.23
N PHE A 8 -24.88 35.14 -21.67
CA PHE A 8 -23.61 34.47 -21.57
C PHE A 8 -23.01 34.21 -22.94
N ARG A 9 -23.79 33.64 -23.88
CA ARG A 9 -23.34 33.33 -25.24
C ARG A 9 -22.98 34.59 -26.04
N ASP A 10 -23.82 35.60 -26.00
CA ASP A 10 -23.74 36.71 -26.93
C ASP A 10 -22.83 37.85 -26.41
N LYS A 11 -22.63 37.98 -25.10
CA LYS A 11 -21.79 38.99 -24.51
C LYS A 11 -20.45 38.43 -24.05
N TYR A 12 -20.45 37.43 -23.17
CA TYR A 12 -19.21 36.94 -22.56
C TYR A 12 -18.38 36.06 -23.48
N LEU A 13 -19.00 35.06 -24.16
CA LEU A 13 -18.27 34.18 -25.05
C LEU A 13 -17.71 34.92 -26.29
N LYS A 14 -18.47 35.83 -26.91
CA LYS A 14 -17.97 36.63 -28.04
C LYS A 14 -16.83 37.57 -27.61
N ALA A 15 -16.88 38.14 -26.41
CA ALA A 15 -15.82 38.98 -25.88
C ALA A 15 -14.54 38.14 -25.64
N LEU A 16 -14.70 36.91 -25.10
CA LEU A 16 -13.59 35.97 -24.85
C LEU A 16 -12.94 35.52 -26.17
N GLU A 17 -13.74 35.15 -27.18
CA GLU A 17 -13.25 34.80 -28.52
C GLU A 17 -12.48 35.96 -29.18
N LYS A 18 -12.98 37.19 -29.06
CA LYS A 18 -12.33 38.40 -29.59
C LYS A 18 -11.03 38.71 -28.87
N ASN A 19 -11.01 38.63 -27.55
CA ASN A 19 -9.80 38.88 -26.75
C ASN A 19 -8.73 37.82 -27.02
N TYR A 20 -9.12 36.55 -27.09
CA TYR A 20 -8.24 35.46 -27.42
C TYR A 20 -7.65 35.58 -28.83
N SER A 21 -8.47 35.92 -29.84
CA SER A 21 -8.01 36.15 -31.20
C SER A 21 -6.98 37.30 -31.29
N LYS A 22 -7.19 38.38 -30.53
CA LYS A 22 -6.21 39.47 -30.41
C LYS A 22 -4.92 39.05 -29.73
N LEU A 23 -5.04 38.29 -28.64
CA LEU A 23 -3.89 37.73 -27.94
C LEU A 23 -3.08 36.80 -28.85
N LEU A 24 -3.78 35.90 -29.56
CA LEU A 24 -3.13 34.94 -30.43
C LEU A 24 -2.43 35.64 -31.61
N SER A 25 -3.09 36.60 -32.28
CA SER A 25 -2.46 37.38 -33.35
C SER A 25 -1.24 38.18 -32.85
N PHE A 26 -1.27 38.70 -31.62
CA PHE A 26 -0.13 39.36 -31.01
C PHE A 26 1.03 38.38 -30.73
N LEU A 27 0.75 37.19 -30.24
CA LEU A 27 1.77 36.19 -29.91
C LEU A 27 2.40 35.55 -31.15
N LEU A 28 1.66 35.45 -32.26
CA LEU A 28 2.15 34.85 -33.50
C LEU A 28 2.99 35.79 -34.34
N TYR A 29 3.14 37.09 -33.98
CA TYR A 29 3.87 38.06 -34.79
C TYR A 29 5.37 38.10 -34.46
N GLY A 30 6.24 37.95 -35.47
CA GLY A 30 7.69 38.10 -35.37
C GLY A 30 8.39 37.02 -34.54
N ILE A 31 9.16 37.42 -33.54
CA ILE A 31 9.95 36.50 -32.69
C ILE A 31 9.15 35.96 -31.50
N ARG A 32 7.95 36.46 -31.23
CA ARG A 32 7.14 36.13 -30.04
C ARG A 32 6.75 34.65 -29.90
N PRO A 33 6.48 33.89 -30.99
CA PRO A 33 6.21 32.46 -30.87
C PRO A 33 7.34 31.69 -30.16
N TYR A 34 8.60 32.06 -30.49
CA TYR A 34 9.77 31.44 -29.83
C TYR A 34 9.81 31.73 -28.32
N PHE A 35 9.38 32.93 -27.89
CA PHE A 35 9.27 33.25 -26.46
C PHE A 35 8.18 32.44 -25.75
N VAL A 36 7.07 32.15 -26.41
CA VAL A 36 6.00 31.29 -25.84
C VAL A 36 6.53 29.88 -25.64
N ILE A 37 7.23 29.33 -26.62
CA ILE A 37 7.84 27.99 -26.53
C ILE A 37 8.93 27.98 -25.45
N LEU A 38 9.83 28.95 -25.43
CA LEU A 38 10.88 29.05 -24.42
C LEU A 38 10.31 29.20 -23.01
N PHE A 39 9.26 30.00 -22.85
CA PHE A 39 8.57 30.19 -21.58
C PHE A 39 7.90 28.89 -21.09
N SER A 40 7.29 28.11 -22.01
CA SER A 40 6.69 26.82 -21.64
C SER A 40 7.74 25.79 -21.21
N LEU A 41 8.92 25.79 -21.88
CA LEU A 41 10.05 24.95 -21.46
C LEU A 41 10.67 25.42 -20.14
N PHE A 42 10.74 26.73 -19.91
CA PHE A 42 11.18 27.29 -18.64
C PHE A 42 10.23 26.91 -17.51
N LEU A 43 8.91 26.95 -17.73
CA LEU A 43 7.92 26.49 -16.77
C LEU A 43 8.07 24.99 -16.49
N LEU A 44 8.30 24.17 -17.51
CA LEU A 44 8.54 22.73 -17.34
C LEU A 44 9.76 22.49 -16.45
N PHE A 45 10.89 23.08 -16.81
CA PHE A 45 12.13 22.94 -16.04
C PHE A 45 11.98 23.50 -14.62
N GLY A 46 11.37 24.68 -14.48
CA GLY A 46 11.07 25.29 -13.19
C GLY A 46 10.20 24.41 -12.28
N THR A 47 9.19 23.76 -12.87
CA THR A 47 8.34 22.81 -12.12
C THR A 47 9.15 21.64 -11.59
N PHE A 48 10.01 21.02 -12.41
CA PHE A 48 10.88 19.94 -11.95
C PHE A 48 11.85 20.38 -10.85
N GLN A 49 12.40 21.60 -10.95
CA GLN A 49 13.25 22.16 -9.90
C GLN A 49 12.46 22.39 -8.60
N LEU A 50 11.24 22.91 -8.69
CA LEU A 50 10.36 23.10 -7.53
C LEU A 50 10.02 21.77 -6.84
N VAL A 51 9.75 20.72 -7.60
CA VAL A 51 9.51 19.37 -7.05
C VAL A 51 10.75 18.84 -6.35
N GLN A 52 11.96 19.12 -6.82
CA GLN A 52 13.20 18.72 -6.15
C GLN A 52 13.44 19.49 -4.85
N ILE A 53 13.11 20.79 -4.82
CA ILE A 53 13.29 21.64 -3.62
C ILE A 53 12.21 21.36 -2.59
N PHE A 54 10.98 21.15 -3.02
CA PHE A 54 9.80 20.86 -2.18
C PHE A 54 9.17 19.53 -2.60
N PRO A 55 9.83 18.39 -2.32
CA PRO A 55 9.30 17.10 -2.75
C PRO A 55 7.97 16.82 -2.07
N PRO A 56 6.91 16.50 -2.81
CA PRO A 56 5.67 16.02 -2.22
C PRO A 56 5.93 14.70 -1.47
N LYS A 57 5.13 14.39 -0.46
CA LYS A 57 5.19 13.09 0.20
C LYS A 57 4.85 12.01 -0.83
N ILE A 58 5.74 11.04 -1.01
CA ILE A 58 5.52 9.93 -1.94
C ILE A 58 4.95 8.76 -1.16
N LEU A 59 3.78 8.31 -1.57
CA LEU A 59 3.07 7.17 -0.99
C LEU A 59 2.84 6.12 -2.07
N PHE A 60 3.00 4.86 -1.74
CA PHE A 60 2.68 3.77 -2.67
C PHE A 60 1.16 3.72 -2.90
N PHE A 61 0.38 3.61 -1.81
CA PHE A 61 -1.07 3.75 -1.78
C PHE A 61 -1.48 4.94 -0.90
N PRO A 62 -2.69 5.50 -1.09
CA PRO A 62 -3.16 6.60 -0.26
C PRO A 62 -3.30 6.16 1.20
N GLU A 63 -2.90 7.01 2.14
CA GLU A 63 -3.16 6.77 3.55
C GLU A 63 -4.66 6.85 3.82
N ASN A 64 -5.23 5.72 4.19
CA ASN A 64 -6.65 5.62 4.49
C ASN A 64 -6.92 5.93 5.97
N ARG A 65 -8.09 6.47 6.26
CA ARG A 65 -8.64 6.49 7.62
C ARG A 65 -9.03 5.06 7.97
N PRO A 66 -8.36 4.41 8.93
CA PRO A 66 -8.57 3.00 9.15
C PRO A 66 -10.01 2.69 9.58
N ASN A 67 -10.56 1.60 9.04
CA ASN A 67 -11.84 1.07 9.47
C ASN A 67 -11.70 0.24 10.75
N TYR A 68 -10.50 -0.25 11.01
CA TYR A 68 -10.13 -0.89 12.25
C TYR A 68 -8.66 -0.63 12.61
N VAL A 69 -8.38 -0.71 13.89
CA VAL A 69 -7.03 -0.62 14.46
C VAL A 69 -6.75 -1.92 15.19
N ASN A 70 -5.58 -2.50 14.94
CA ASN A 70 -5.10 -3.69 15.63
C ASN A 70 -3.98 -3.31 16.60
N ILE A 71 -4.04 -3.86 17.80
CA ILE A 71 -2.96 -3.85 18.77
C ILE A 71 -2.44 -5.27 18.85
N PHE A 72 -1.22 -5.49 18.38
CA PHE A 72 -0.55 -6.79 18.44
C PHE A 72 0.32 -6.85 19.70
N ILE A 73 0.13 -7.87 20.50
CA ILE A 73 0.87 -8.11 21.73
C ILE A 73 1.63 -9.42 21.56
N GLU A 74 2.92 -9.38 21.73
CA GLU A 74 3.81 -10.54 21.66
C GLU A 74 4.60 -10.66 22.97
N MET A 75 4.24 -11.70 23.72
CA MET A 75 4.93 -12.12 24.94
C MET A 75 6.21 -12.92 24.59
N PRO A 76 7.13 -13.12 25.53
CA PRO A 76 8.30 -13.99 25.30
C PRO A 76 7.88 -15.36 24.79
N VAL A 77 8.68 -15.91 23.88
CA VAL A 77 8.41 -17.25 23.33
C VAL A 77 8.44 -18.29 24.44
N GLY A 78 7.41 -19.15 24.49
CA GLY A 78 7.23 -20.13 25.57
C GLY A 78 6.26 -19.69 26.65
N THR A 79 5.75 -18.44 26.60
CA THR A 79 4.68 -17.99 27.50
C THR A 79 3.39 -18.80 27.24
N ASP A 80 2.76 -19.23 28.31
CA ASP A 80 1.49 -19.95 28.25
C ASP A 80 0.35 -19.04 27.78
N ILE A 81 -0.67 -19.65 27.19
CA ILE A 81 -1.84 -18.94 26.68
C ILE A 81 -2.63 -18.22 27.77
N GLU A 82 -2.67 -18.79 28.98
CA GLU A 82 -3.37 -18.19 30.14
C GLU A 82 -2.68 -16.91 30.60
N GLU A 83 -1.34 -16.93 30.69
CA GLU A 83 -0.54 -15.75 31.02
C GLU A 83 -0.68 -14.67 29.95
N THR A 84 -0.65 -15.07 28.67
CA THR A 84 -0.90 -14.14 27.56
C THR A 84 -2.29 -13.52 27.64
N ASN A 85 -3.30 -14.32 27.96
CA ASN A 85 -4.69 -13.87 28.14
C ASN A 85 -4.80 -12.89 29.33
N ASN A 86 -4.20 -13.20 30.46
CA ASN A 86 -4.22 -12.34 31.66
C ASN A 86 -3.56 -10.99 31.37
N PHE A 87 -2.41 -11.01 30.72
CA PHE A 87 -1.74 -9.78 30.31
C PHE A 87 -2.58 -8.98 29.30
N THR A 88 -3.20 -9.66 28.33
CA THR A 88 -4.06 -9.04 27.33
C THR A 88 -5.24 -8.31 27.97
N LYS A 89 -5.88 -8.91 28.99
CA LYS A 89 -6.96 -8.26 29.76
C LYS A 89 -6.51 -6.97 30.47
N VAL A 90 -5.26 -6.91 30.93
CA VAL A 90 -4.70 -5.67 31.50
C VAL A 90 -4.60 -4.58 30.43
N ILE A 91 -4.13 -4.95 29.22
CA ILE A 91 -4.07 -4.00 28.11
C ILE A 91 -5.47 -3.60 27.63
N GLU A 92 -6.45 -4.52 27.57
CA GLU A 92 -7.85 -4.20 27.26
C GLU A 92 -8.41 -3.12 28.19
N GLY A 93 -8.23 -3.27 29.50
CA GLY A 93 -8.69 -2.29 30.46
C GLY A 93 -8.06 -0.89 30.27
N ARG A 94 -6.80 -0.84 29.83
CA ARG A 94 -6.14 0.44 29.46
C ARG A 94 -6.68 0.99 28.16
N VAL A 95 -6.86 0.13 27.14
CA VAL A 95 -7.46 0.52 25.86
C VAL A 95 -8.83 1.12 26.11
N ASP A 96 -9.71 0.47 26.88
CA ASP A 96 -11.03 0.96 27.22
C ASP A 96 -10.99 2.37 27.85
N SER A 97 -10.03 2.62 28.74
CA SER A 97 -9.86 3.92 29.38
C SER A 97 -9.41 5.00 28.40
N ILE A 98 -8.52 4.65 27.44
CA ILE A 98 -7.98 5.61 26.46
C ILE A 98 -9.03 5.98 25.41
N ILE A 99 -9.84 4.98 24.98
CA ILE A 99 -10.84 5.16 23.92
C ILE A 99 -12.21 5.61 24.43
N ASP A 100 -12.38 5.83 25.73
CA ASP A 100 -13.67 6.19 26.34
C ASP A 100 -14.34 7.40 25.66
N GLU A 101 -13.56 8.40 25.30
CA GLU A 101 -14.03 9.58 24.56
C GLU A 101 -14.45 9.30 23.11
N TYR A 102 -14.01 8.17 22.54
CA TYR A 102 -14.28 7.74 21.16
C TYR A 102 -15.35 6.66 21.04
N LYS A 103 -15.99 6.25 22.13
CA LYS A 103 -17.02 5.19 22.12
C LYS A 103 -18.14 5.40 21.10
N GLY A 104 -18.44 6.67 20.79
CA GLY A 104 -19.47 7.01 19.80
C GLY A 104 -19.14 6.63 18.36
N ILE A 105 -17.87 6.33 18.04
CA ILE A 105 -17.42 5.92 16.71
C ILE A 105 -16.94 4.47 16.66
N ILE A 106 -16.94 3.76 17.80
CA ILE A 106 -16.48 2.36 17.90
C ILE A 106 -17.70 1.44 17.76
N GLU A 107 -17.62 0.52 16.81
CA GLU A 107 -18.63 -0.48 16.57
C GLU A 107 -18.44 -1.71 17.47
N SER A 108 -17.21 -2.22 17.54
CA SER A 108 -16.88 -3.39 18.35
C SER A 108 -15.39 -3.45 18.68
N ILE A 109 -15.08 -4.12 19.79
CA ILE A 109 -13.72 -4.51 20.17
C ILE A 109 -13.70 -6.03 20.26
N VAL A 110 -12.77 -6.65 19.53
CA VAL A 110 -12.64 -8.11 19.47
C VAL A 110 -11.21 -8.49 19.79
N THR A 111 -11.03 -9.35 20.79
CA THR A 111 -9.71 -9.81 21.20
C THR A 111 -9.50 -11.27 20.81
N TYR A 112 -8.34 -11.52 20.24
CA TYR A 112 -7.87 -12.84 19.86
C TYR A 112 -6.63 -13.20 20.67
N VAL A 113 -6.63 -14.37 21.32
CA VAL A 113 -5.48 -14.87 22.07
C VAL A 113 -5.08 -16.23 21.52
N GLY A 114 -3.82 -16.42 21.20
CA GLY A 114 -3.26 -17.68 20.71
C GLY A 114 -3.59 -18.02 19.26
N LYS A 115 -4.69 -17.52 18.70
CA LYS A 115 -5.15 -17.78 17.32
C LYS A 115 -5.48 -16.47 16.62
N ARG A 116 -5.29 -16.42 15.30
CA ARG A 116 -5.55 -15.23 14.47
C ARG A 116 -4.87 -13.96 14.99
N THR A 117 -3.69 -14.12 15.54
CA THR A 117 -2.95 -13.05 16.22
C THR A 117 -1.97 -12.31 15.31
N LEU A 118 -1.79 -12.77 14.08
CA LEU A 118 -0.93 -12.13 13.08
C LEU A 118 -1.68 -11.06 12.30
N ASN A 119 -0.94 -10.12 11.74
CA ASN A 119 -1.49 -9.14 10.82
C ASN A 119 -2.00 -9.86 9.55
N GLU A 120 -3.19 -9.53 9.10
CA GLU A 120 -3.81 -10.14 7.91
C GLU A 120 -2.98 -9.90 6.63
N ASN A 121 -2.19 -8.82 6.61
CA ASN A 121 -1.26 -8.49 5.53
C ASN A 121 0.09 -9.22 5.63
N ASP A 122 0.32 -10.02 6.69
CA ASP A 122 1.52 -10.85 6.80
C ASP A 122 1.29 -12.14 6.02
N PRO A 123 2.14 -12.47 5.01
CA PRO A 123 2.03 -13.74 4.27
C PRO A 123 2.03 -14.97 5.17
N SER A 124 2.62 -14.87 6.38
CA SER A 124 2.62 -15.95 7.37
C SER A 124 1.29 -16.12 8.11
N ALA A 125 0.37 -15.15 8.03
CA ALA A 125 -0.96 -15.23 8.64
C ALA A 125 -1.81 -16.37 8.05
N LEU A 126 -1.55 -16.75 6.80
CA LEU A 126 -2.19 -17.90 6.13
C LEU A 126 -1.83 -19.25 6.78
N SER A 127 -0.76 -19.31 7.55
CA SER A 127 -0.29 -20.57 8.15
C SER A 127 -1.13 -21.07 9.34
N MET A 128 -2.13 -20.33 9.80
CA MET A 128 -3.06 -20.67 10.91
C MET A 128 -2.37 -21.34 12.13
N ARG A 129 -1.10 -21.05 12.38
CA ARG A 129 -0.37 -21.65 13.50
C ARG A 129 -0.83 -21.03 14.81
N ASP A 130 -1.13 -21.88 15.77
CA ASP A 130 -1.38 -21.47 17.14
C ASP A 130 -0.10 -20.85 17.71
N SER A 131 -0.22 -19.66 18.28
CA SER A 131 0.89 -18.90 18.88
C SER A 131 0.47 -18.46 20.27
N PRO A 132 0.60 -19.34 21.29
CA PRO A 132 0.07 -19.10 22.65
C PRO A 132 0.62 -17.82 23.29
N ASN A 133 1.82 -17.37 22.89
CA ASN A 133 2.46 -16.16 23.38
C ASN A 133 2.04 -14.88 22.64
N ARG A 134 1.02 -14.94 21.77
CA ARG A 134 0.56 -13.77 21.00
C ARG A 134 -0.93 -13.50 21.21
N SER A 135 -1.27 -12.22 21.23
CA SER A 135 -2.66 -11.77 21.20
C SER A 135 -2.83 -10.55 20.29
N ARG A 136 -4.08 -10.29 19.90
CA ARG A 136 -4.46 -9.15 19.07
C ARG A 136 -5.76 -8.57 19.59
N ILE A 137 -5.78 -7.27 19.85
CA ILE A 137 -7.00 -6.51 20.14
C ILE A 137 -7.35 -5.76 18.86
N ASN A 138 -8.52 -6.04 18.30
CA ASN A 138 -9.04 -5.40 17.10
C ASN A 138 -10.16 -4.44 17.51
N ILE A 139 -10.01 -3.16 17.17
CA ILE A 139 -10.99 -2.10 17.44
C ILE A 139 -11.60 -1.73 16.11
N ASN A 140 -12.86 -2.09 15.88
CA ASN A 140 -13.60 -1.76 14.67
C ASN A 140 -14.36 -0.46 14.85
N PHE A 141 -14.30 0.41 13.85
CA PHE A 141 -15.01 1.67 13.83
C PHE A 141 -16.24 1.58 12.94
N PHE A 142 -17.25 2.37 13.27
CA PHE A 142 -18.39 2.55 12.38
C PHE A 142 -17.95 3.07 11.01
N GLU A 143 -18.82 2.93 10.00
CA GLU A 143 -18.64 3.50 8.67
C GLU A 143 -18.37 5.00 8.75
N PHE A 144 -17.61 5.52 7.77
CA PHE A 144 -17.15 6.91 7.75
C PHE A 144 -18.26 7.93 8.05
N GLU A 145 -19.47 7.69 7.53
CA GLU A 145 -20.64 8.56 7.70
C GLU A 145 -21.06 8.74 9.16
N LYS A 146 -20.91 7.67 9.97
CA LYS A 146 -21.34 7.62 11.37
C LYS A 146 -20.26 8.14 12.35
N ARG A 147 -19.06 8.50 11.84
CA ARG A 147 -17.93 8.94 12.67
C ARG A 147 -17.97 10.40 13.05
N ASN A 148 -18.99 11.17 12.63
CA ASN A 148 -19.18 12.60 12.95
C ASN A 148 -17.92 13.47 12.68
N GLY A 149 -17.15 13.13 11.64
CA GLY A 149 -15.93 13.86 11.28
C GLY A 149 -14.69 13.51 12.09
N ILE A 150 -14.78 12.63 13.09
CA ILE A 150 -13.63 12.19 13.89
C ILE A 150 -12.70 11.32 13.02
N ASN A 151 -11.40 11.61 13.10
CA ASN A 151 -10.39 10.87 12.37
C ASN A 151 -9.90 9.67 13.19
N THR A 152 -10.02 8.47 12.64
CA THR A 152 -9.59 7.24 13.31
C THR A 152 -8.07 7.08 13.43
N ILE A 153 -7.29 7.88 12.69
CA ILE A 153 -5.83 7.97 12.87
C ILE A 153 -5.50 8.58 14.23
N ASP A 154 -6.26 9.58 14.67
CA ASP A 154 -6.04 10.26 15.97
C ASP A 154 -6.23 9.26 17.13
N VAL A 155 -7.17 8.33 16.98
CA VAL A 155 -7.35 7.21 17.95
C VAL A 155 -6.13 6.31 18.00
N LEU A 156 -5.59 5.93 16.82
CA LEU A 156 -4.39 5.10 16.72
C LEU A 156 -3.18 5.79 17.38
N ASP A 157 -2.96 7.07 17.09
CA ASP A 157 -1.84 7.82 17.63
C ASP A 157 -2.00 7.99 19.16
N LYS A 158 -3.22 8.26 19.64
CA LYS A 158 -3.50 8.32 21.08
C LYS A 158 -3.26 7.00 21.80
N LEU A 159 -3.65 5.86 21.18
CA LEU A 159 -3.35 4.52 21.70
C LEU A 159 -1.84 4.28 21.77
N ARG A 160 -1.11 4.64 20.70
CA ARG A 160 0.35 4.48 20.62
C ARG A 160 1.09 5.28 21.68
N ASP A 161 0.65 6.50 21.95
CA ASP A 161 1.30 7.39 22.90
C ASP A 161 1.00 7.04 24.37
N ASN A 162 -0.17 6.46 24.66
CA ASN A 162 -0.62 6.22 26.02
C ASN A 162 -0.48 4.77 26.50
N ILE A 163 -0.25 3.80 25.59
CA ILE A 163 0.05 2.43 26.00
C ILE A 163 1.54 2.33 26.35
N GLU A 164 1.81 2.09 27.64
CA GLU A 164 3.16 1.98 28.17
C GLU A 164 3.95 0.80 27.54
N LYS A 165 5.26 0.96 27.48
CA LYS A 165 6.19 -0.12 27.08
C LYS A 165 6.45 -1.04 28.28
N TYR A 166 6.17 -2.33 28.09
CA TYR A 166 6.44 -3.35 29.11
C TYR A 166 7.76 -4.07 28.82
N PRO A 167 8.64 -4.25 29.83
CA PRO A 167 9.86 -5.02 29.65
C PRO A 167 9.57 -6.45 29.21
N GLY A 168 10.22 -6.90 28.14
CA GLY A 168 10.06 -8.25 27.61
C GLY A 168 8.82 -8.48 26.74
N VAL A 169 7.88 -7.55 26.67
CA VAL A 169 6.70 -7.62 25.80
C VAL A 169 6.84 -6.71 24.59
N SER A 170 6.44 -7.18 23.43
CA SER A 170 6.37 -6.37 22.22
C SER A 170 4.93 -5.98 21.96
N ILE A 171 4.63 -4.67 22.00
CA ILE A 171 3.33 -4.13 21.62
C ILE A 171 3.55 -3.31 20.35
N THR A 172 2.82 -3.65 19.28
CA THR A 172 2.87 -2.95 17.99
C THR A 172 1.47 -2.65 17.50
N PHE A 173 1.34 -1.59 16.72
CA PHE A 173 0.07 -1.10 16.22
C PHE A 173 -0.02 -1.29 14.72
N GLY A 174 -1.15 -1.79 14.26
CA GLY A 174 -1.47 -1.94 12.84
C GLY A 174 -2.76 -1.24 12.49
N LYS A 175 -2.81 -0.70 11.29
CA LYS A 175 -4.03 -0.11 10.70
C LYS A 175 -4.47 -0.95 9.50
N ASP A 176 -5.76 -0.85 9.16
CA ASP A 176 -6.28 -1.33 7.88
C ASP A 176 -5.56 -0.62 6.73
N ARG A 177 -5.10 -1.38 5.76
CA ARG A 177 -4.52 -0.87 4.52
C ARG A 177 -5.37 -1.33 3.36
N LYS A 178 -5.90 -0.38 2.59
CA LYS A 178 -6.56 -0.68 1.34
C LYS A 178 -5.52 -0.85 0.25
N GLY A 179 -5.60 -1.95 -0.46
CA GLY A 179 -4.67 -2.31 -1.52
C GLY A 179 -4.31 -3.80 -1.48
N PRO A 180 -3.47 -4.27 -2.39
CA PRO A 180 -2.95 -5.63 -2.31
C PRO A 180 -2.13 -5.82 -1.03
N PRO A 181 -2.06 -7.04 -0.48
CA PRO A 181 -1.24 -7.34 0.69
C PRO A 181 0.24 -7.21 0.31
N VAL A 182 0.79 -6.05 0.55
CA VAL A 182 2.22 -5.76 0.46
C VAL A 182 2.83 -5.90 1.86
N GLY A 183 4.08 -6.25 1.97
CA GLY A 183 4.78 -6.36 3.26
C GLY A 183 4.81 -5.05 4.06
N GLY A 184 5.63 -5.01 5.12
CA GLY A 184 5.77 -3.82 5.97
C GLY A 184 6.31 -2.59 5.24
N GLU A 185 6.10 -1.41 5.80
CA GLU A 185 6.64 -0.13 5.29
C GLU A 185 8.17 -0.13 5.30
N ILE A 186 8.77 -0.77 6.30
CA ILE A 186 10.18 -1.11 6.36
C ILE A 186 10.27 -2.62 6.34
N SER A 187 10.89 -3.17 5.33
CA SER A 187 11.13 -4.60 5.19
C SER A 187 12.50 -4.82 4.57
N ILE A 188 13.45 -5.32 5.35
CA ILE A 188 14.82 -5.57 4.91
C ILE A 188 15.03 -7.07 4.91
N GLN A 189 15.23 -7.63 3.75
CA GLN A 189 15.48 -9.05 3.54
C GLN A 189 16.99 -9.27 3.48
N VAL A 190 17.49 -10.10 4.37
CA VAL A 190 18.90 -10.49 4.40
C VAL A 190 19.00 -11.94 3.99
N THR A 191 19.83 -12.22 3.01
CA THR A 191 20.03 -13.57 2.46
C THR A 191 21.45 -14.05 2.69
N GLY A 192 21.61 -15.36 2.84
CA GLY A 192 22.94 -15.95 3.03
C GLY A 192 22.93 -17.49 3.03
N PRO A 193 24.09 -18.12 2.80
CA PRO A 193 24.22 -19.56 2.66
C PRO A 193 24.09 -20.32 3.98
N ASP A 194 24.70 -19.79 5.06
CA ASP A 194 24.65 -20.38 6.39
C ASP A 194 23.59 -19.68 7.25
N PHE A 195 22.76 -20.47 7.95
CA PHE A 195 21.62 -19.93 8.68
C PHE A 195 21.99 -19.36 10.05
N ASP A 196 22.95 -19.96 10.73
CA ASP A 196 23.37 -19.50 12.04
C ASP A 196 24.16 -18.19 11.94
N GLU A 197 25.05 -18.11 10.94
CA GLU A 197 25.72 -16.88 10.59
C GLU A 197 24.76 -15.80 10.12
N LEU A 198 23.73 -16.16 9.32
CA LEU A 198 22.69 -15.24 8.88
C LEU A 198 21.94 -14.60 10.06
N ILE A 199 21.60 -15.39 11.08
CA ILE A 199 20.97 -14.86 12.32
C ILE A 199 21.90 -13.83 12.97
N THR A 200 23.19 -14.16 13.09
CA THR A 200 24.17 -13.28 13.71
C THR A 200 24.30 -11.96 12.95
N GLN A 201 24.38 -12.03 11.62
CA GLN A 201 24.47 -10.85 10.76
C GLN A 201 23.21 -9.98 10.84
N VAL A 202 22.02 -10.58 10.87
CA VAL A 202 20.75 -9.87 11.00
C VAL A 202 20.61 -9.18 12.36
N GLU A 203 21.06 -9.84 13.45
CA GLU A 203 21.09 -9.21 14.78
C GLU A 203 22.06 -8.02 14.83
N ASN A 204 23.24 -8.16 14.23
CA ASN A 204 24.22 -7.08 14.14
C ASN A 204 23.69 -5.91 13.29
N MET A 205 23.05 -6.21 12.15
CA MET A 205 22.43 -5.21 11.29
C MET A 205 21.32 -4.44 12.02
N ARG A 206 20.45 -5.13 12.77
CA ARG A 206 19.41 -4.48 13.59
C ARG A 206 20.01 -3.53 14.62
N LYS A 207 21.08 -3.97 15.33
CA LYS A 207 21.78 -3.11 16.29
C LYS A 207 22.36 -1.88 15.59
N PHE A 208 23.03 -2.07 14.46
CA PHE A 208 23.64 -1.00 13.68
C PHE A 208 22.62 0.05 13.21
N ILE A 209 21.41 -0.39 12.76
CA ILE A 209 20.32 0.53 12.40
C ILE A 209 19.82 1.26 13.66
N ASN A 210 19.61 0.56 14.78
CA ASN A 210 19.14 1.18 16.02
C ASN A 210 20.13 2.21 16.55
N ASP A 211 21.43 1.91 16.53
CA ASP A 211 22.50 2.81 17.00
C ASP A 211 22.61 4.08 16.15
N SER A 212 22.15 4.00 14.89
CA SER A 212 22.11 5.17 13.98
C SER A 212 20.97 6.16 14.28
N ASN A 213 20.07 5.85 15.22
CA ASN A 213 18.98 6.70 15.70
C ASN A 213 18.16 7.37 14.57
N ILE A 214 17.80 6.61 13.54
CA ILE A 214 17.00 7.12 12.41
C ILE A 214 15.59 7.43 12.91
N PRO A 215 15.12 8.70 12.81
CA PRO A 215 13.77 9.04 13.25
C PRO A 215 12.72 8.43 12.32
N GLY A 216 11.59 8.02 12.89
CA GLY A 216 10.47 7.46 12.15
C GLY A 216 10.38 5.93 12.16
N ILE A 217 11.36 5.22 12.69
CA ILE A 217 11.30 3.75 12.88
C ILE A 217 10.56 3.47 14.19
N GLU A 218 9.48 2.65 14.14
CA GLU A 218 8.73 2.26 15.33
C GLU A 218 9.50 1.23 16.17
N LYS A 219 9.74 0.06 15.63
CA LYS A 219 10.50 -1.02 16.25
C LYS A 219 10.91 -2.06 15.22
N LEU A 220 12.21 -2.37 15.15
CA LEU A 220 12.71 -3.41 14.27
C LEU A 220 12.47 -4.80 14.88
N ILE A 221 11.67 -5.62 14.21
CA ILE A 221 11.34 -7.00 14.59
C ILE A 221 11.77 -7.98 13.51
N PHE A 222 12.11 -9.20 13.91
CA PHE A 222 12.43 -10.28 12.97
C PHE A 222 11.20 -11.11 12.68
N ASP A 223 11.14 -11.64 11.47
CA ASP A 223 10.16 -12.64 11.07
C ASP A 223 10.53 -14.07 11.55
N LEU A 224 11.57 -14.18 12.37
CA LEU A 224 12.11 -15.42 12.92
C LEU A 224 12.13 -15.39 14.45
N SER A 225 11.57 -16.42 15.09
CA SER A 225 11.77 -16.68 16.50
C SER A 225 12.97 -17.61 16.68
N THR A 226 14.09 -17.06 17.13
CA THR A 226 15.38 -17.77 17.24
C THR A 226 15.53 -18.62 18.51
N ARG A 227 14.68 -18.42 19.51
CA ARG A 227 14.78 -19.08 20.82
C ARG A 227 13.47 -19.75 21.23
N LYS A 228 12.92 -20.56 20.32
CA LYS A 228 11.74 -21.34 20.65
C LYS A 228 12.19 -22.53 21.52
N PRO A 229 11.78 -22.62 22.80
CA PRO A 229 12.12 -23.76 23.62
C PRO A 229 11.45 -25.03 23.07
N GLU A 230 12.22 -26.11 22.99
CA GLU A 230 11.74 -27.42 22.59
C GLU A 230 12.21 -28.49 23.57
N LEU A 231 11.41 -29.52 23.71
CA LEU A 231 11.75 -30.72 24.42
C LEU A 231 12.22 -31.78 23.45
N LEU A 232 13.52 -32.03 23.42
CA LEU A 232 14.10 -33.07 22.59
C LEU A 232 14.07 -34.41 23.33
N ILE A 233 13.35 -35.38 22.81
CA ILE A 233 13.23 -36.73 23.36
C ILE A 233 14.02 -37.68 22.48
N ASP A 234 15.10 -38.23 23.03
CA ASP A 234 15.94 -39.19 22.33
C ASP A 234 15.65 -40.60 22.83
N PHE A 235 15.31 -41.50 21.88
CA PHE A 235 14.93 -42.88 22.15
C PHE A 235 16.08 -43.84 21.93
N ASP A 236 16.39 -44.68 22.92
CA ASP A 236 17.29 -45.82 22.79
C ASP A 236 16.62 -46.94 21.98
N ARG A 237 16.86 -46.91 20.67
CA ARG A 237 16.24 -47.84 19.71
C ARG A 237 16.63 -49.29 19.97
N ASP A 238 17.82 -49.56 20.51
CA ASP A 238 18.28 -50.91 20.78
C ASP A 238 17.59 -51.52 22.01
N LYS A 239 17.40 -50.72 23.06
CA LYS A 239 16.61 -51.13 24.19
C LYS A 239 15.16 -51.38 23.77
N LEU A 240 14.54 -50.48 22.99
CA LEU A 240 13.16 -50.67 22.50
C LEU A 240 13.02 -51.98 21.72
N ARG A 241 13.96 -52.27 20.82
CA ARG A 241 13.95 -53.48 20.03
C ARG A 241 14.02 -54.75 20.90
N ARG A 242 14.85 -54.76 21.94
CA ARG A 242 14.96 -55.89 22.91
C ARG A 242 13.64 -56.18 23.61
N TYR A 243 12.86 -55.16 23.86
CA TYR A 243 11.53 -55.32 24.53
C TYR A 243 10.37 -55.50 23.51
N GLY A 244 10.65 -55.51 22.24
CA GLY A 244 9.64 -55.63 21.18
C GLY A 244 8.77 -54.38 21.00
N LEU A 245 9.29 -53.22 21.40
CA LEU A 245 8.62 -51.92 21.27
C LEU A 245 9.10 -51.17 20.01
N SER A 246 8.19 -50.45 19.39
CA SER A 246 8.55 -49.51 18.33
C SER A 246 8.64 -48.08 18.90
N THR A 247 9.50 -47.27 18.29
CA THR A 247 9.60 -45.83 18.59
C THR A 247 8.25 -45.11 18.43
N GLY A 248 7.49 -45.51 17.39
CA GLY A 248 6.16 -44.92 17.14
C GLY A 248 5.14 -45.20 18.24
N MET A 249 5.22 -46.36 18.89
CA MET A 249 4.33 -46.71 20.04
C MET A 249 4.64 -45.78 21.23
N LEU A 250 5.92 -45.56 21.55
CA LEU A 250 6.33 -44.66 22.61
C LEU A 250 5.96 -43.22 22.32
N ALA A 251 6.22 -42.79 21.10
CA ALA A 251 5.87 -41.43 20.65
C ALA A 251 4.38 -41.16 20.72
N ASN A 252 3.54 -42.14 20.34
CA ASN A 252 2.07 -42.03 20.48
C ASN A 252 1.62 -41.96 21.92
N GLU A 253 2.25 -42.74 22.84
CA GLU A 253 1.94 -42.70 24.25
C GLU A 253 2.26 -41.34 24.89
N LEU A 254 3.46 -40.80 24.58
CA LEU A 254 3.85 -39.46 25.01
C LEU A 254 2.95 -38.38 24.41
N ARG A 255 2.62 -38.47 23.13
CA ARG A 255 1.72 -37.53 22.46
C ARG A 255 0.34 -37.55 23.11
N THR A 256 -0.21 -38.73 23.42
CA THR A 256 -1.51 -38.88 24.07
C THR A 256 -1.48 -38.29 25.48
N SER A 257 -0.39 -38.48 26.21
CA SER A 257 -0.20 -37.95 27.55
C SER A 257 -0.15 -36.42 27.56
N LEU A 258 0.63 -35.81 26.65
CA LEU A 258 0.82 -34.36 26.57
C LEU A 258 -0.35 -33.61 25.92
N PHE A 259 -0.78 -34.08 24.74
CA PHE A 259 -1.76 -33.36 23.92
C PHE A 259 -3.16 -33.93 23.97
N GLY A 260 -3.29 -35.13 24.56
CA GLY A 260 -4.55 -35.87 24.60
C GLY A 260 -4.86 -36.61 23.30
N LYS A 261 -5.89 -37.44 23.37
CA LYS A 261 -6.46 -38.20 22.26
C LYS A 261 -7.95 -37.95 22.17
N GLU A 262 -8.42 -37.57 20.99
CA GLU A 262 -9.87 -37.51 20.74
C GLU A 262 -10.42 -38.94 20.75
N ILE A 263 -11.31 -39.21 21.69
CA ILE A 263 -11.94 -40.52 21.89
C ILE A 263 -13.34 -40.60 21.33
N SER A 264 -14.06 -39.47 21.31
CA SER A 264 -15.43 -39.39 20.80
C SER A 264 -15.79 -37.92 20.53
N LYS A 265 -16.95 -37.73 19.94
CA LYS A 265 -17.59 -36.41 19.81
C LYS A 265 -18.95 -36.41 20.49
N PHE A 266 -19.28 -35.31 21.10
CA PHE A 266 -20.59 -35.06 21.68
C PHE A 266 -21.31 -34.02 20.81
N LYS A 267 -22.48 -34.37 20.29
CA LYS A 267 -23.25 -33.51 19.38
C LYS A 267 -24.29 -32.73 20.17
N ILE A 268 -24.28 -31.40 20.01
CA ILE A 268 -25.32 -30.49 20.54
C ILE A 268 -25.87 -29.70 19.35
N GLY A 269 -27.11 -30.01 18.95
CA GLY A 269 -27.69 -29.39 17.75
C GLY A 269 -26.94 -29.76 16.49
N GLU A 270 -26.38 -28.77 15.80
CA GLU A 270 -25.55 -28.95 14.58
C GLU A 270 -24.04 -29.01 14.88
N ASP A 271 -23.63 -28.66 16.11
CA ASP A 271 -22.22 -28.57 16.49
C ASP A 271 -21.70 -29.87 17.12
N ASP A 272 -20.50 -30.27 16.69
CA ASP A 272 -19.74 -31.41 17.19
C ASP A 272 -18.67 -30.95 18.19
N TYR A 273 -18.82 -31.34 19.47
CA TYR A 273 -17.83 -31.08 20.53
C TYR A 273 -16.92 -32.29 20.70
N LYS A 274 -15.60 -32.09 20.62
CA LYS A 274 -14.62 -33.17 20.78
C LYS A 274 -14.49 -33.57 22.25
N ILE A 275 -14.62 -34.86 22.54
CA ILE A 275 -14.25 -35.41 23.83
C ILE A 275 -12.80 -35.87 23.76
N GLN A 276 -11.94 -35.22 24.55
CA GLN A 276 -10.50 -35.43 24.53
C GLN A 276 -10.03 -36.02 25.86
N LEU A 277 -9.31 -37.16 25.79
CA LEU A 277 -8.67 -37.77 26.94
C LEU A 277 -7.22 -37.34 27.01
N ARG A 278 -6.78 -36.74 28.11
CA ARG A 278 -5.39 -36.34 28.39
C ARG A 278 -5.06 -36.51 29.86
N LEU A 279 -3.78 -36.43 30.20
CA LEU A 279 -3.38 -36.35 31.60
C LEU A 279 -3.85 -35.03 32.24
N ASP A 280 -4.08 -35.06 33.52
CA ASP A 280 -4.33 -33.85 34.31
C ASP A 280 -3.14 -32.89 34.24
N ASP A 281 -3.42 -31.60 34.38
CA ASP A 281 -2.42 -30.54 34.17
C ASP A 281 -1.24 -30.66 35.15
N GLU A 282 -1.48 -31.12 36.38
CA GLU A 282 -0.44 -31.40 37.37
C GLU A 282 0.63 -32.38 36.84
N TYR A 283 0.21 -33.45 36.15
CA TYR A 283 1.14 -34.45 35.58
C TYR A 283 1.61 -34.12 34.18
N ARG A 284 0.87 -33.33 33.46
CA ARG A 284 1.17 -32.99 32.07
C ARG A 284 2.31 -31.96 31.96
N TYR A 285 2.36 -31.04 32.92
CA TYR A 285 3.41 -29.99 32.95
C TYR A 285 4.64 -30.38 33.75
N ASP A 286 4.60 -31.53 34.45
CA ASP A 286 5.75 -32.09 35.14
C ASP A 286 6.51 -33.06 34.22
N VAL A 287 7.71 -32.64 33.82
CA VAL A 287 8.62 -33.40 32.93
C VAL A 287 9.03 -34.71 33.60
N ASP A 288 9.30 -34.70 34.90
CA ASP A 288 9.71 -35.90 35.66
C ASP A 288 8.55 -36.89 35.82
N ALA A 289 7.36 -36.41 36.09
CA ALA A 289 6.17 -37.24 36.13
C ALA A 289 5.89 -37.90 34.76
N LEU A 290 6.06 -37.17 33.68
CA LEU A 290 5.90 -37.67 32.32
C LEU A 290 6.91 -38.77 31.99
N MET A 291 8.20 -38.58 32.34
CA MET A 291 9.25 -39.54 32.07
C MET A 291 9.18 -40.77 32.96
N ASN A 292 8.64 -40.66 34.20
CA ASN A 292 8.44 -41.74 35.11
C ASN A 292 7.10 -42.48 34.93
N LYS A 293 6.28 -42.02 33.97
CA LYS A 293 5.05 -42.72 33.58
C LYS A 293 5.33 -44.14 33.11
N ASN A 294 4.69 -45.11 33.71
CA ASN A 294 4.82 -46.51 33.31
C ASN A 294 4.02 -46.80 32.04
N ILE A 295 4.66 -47.54 31.13
CA ILE A 295 4.03 -48.07 29.93
C ILE A 295 3.75 -49.56 30.15
N ASN A 296 2.54 -49.96 29.87
CA ASN A 296 2.13 -51.35 29.93
C ASN A 296 2.09 -51.93 28.52
N PHE A 297 2.90 -52.94 28.24
CA PHE A 297 2.92 -53.60 26.94
C PHE A 297 3.15 -55.10 27.05
N ARG A 298 2.72 -55.82 26.03
CA ARG A 298 2.96 -57.24 25.88
C ARG A 298 4.13 -57.44 24.91
N ASN A 299 5.19 -58.08 25.38
CA ASN A 299 6.31 -58.45 24.52
C ASN A 299 5.89 -59.57 23.58
N GLN A 300 6.01 -59.32 22.27
CA GLN A 300 5.58 -60.22 21.23
C GLN A 300 6.44 -61.50 21.15
N SER A 301 7.69 -61.46 21.62
CA SER A 301 8.63 -62.57 21.53
C SER A 301 8.41 -63.62 22.64
N ASN A 302 8.00 -63.20 23.84
CA ASN A 302 7.85 -64.11 24.97
C ASN A 302 6.42 -64.14 25.58
N GLY A 303 5.51 -63.29 25.05
CA GLY A 303 4.12 -63.19 25.48
C GLY A 303 3.88 -62.56 26.86
N ARG A 304 4.92 -62.16 27.57
CA ARG A 304 4.83 -61.57 28.93
C ARG A 304 4.44 -60.11 28.91
N TYR A 305 3.70 -59.67 29.92
CA TYR A 305 3.39 -58.26 30.15
C TYR A 305 4.52 -57.60 30.95
N TYR A 306 4.89 -56.42 30.50
CA TYR A 306 5.87 -55.59 31.18
C TYR A 306 5.25 -54.25 31.54
N GLN A 307 5.69 -53.71 32.66
CA GLN A 307 5.38 -52.35 33.10
C GLN A 307 6.70 -51.66 33.37
N VAL A 308 7.07 -50.69 32.53
CA VAL A 308 8.39 -50.06 32.52
C VAL A 308 8.21 -48.54 32.32
N PRO A 309 8.93 -47.71 33.09
CA PRO A 309 8.85 -46.25 32.92
C PRO A 309 9.49 -45.84 31.60
N ILE A 310 8.97 -44.74 31.01
CA ILE A 310 9.46 -44.17 29.76
C ILE A 310 10.96 -43.83 29.86
N SER A 311 11.42 -43.33 31.04
CA SER A 311 12.83 -43.00 31.32
C SER A 311 13.79 -44.15 31.09
N SER A 312 13.32 -45.41 31.10
CA SER A 312 14.19 -46.57 30.79
C SER A 312 14.56 -46.64 29.31
N PHE A 313 13.79 -46.04 28.42
CA PHE A 313 13.95 -46.11 26.96
C PHE A 313 14.23 -44.78 26.30
N ALA A 314 14.04 -43.66 27.02
CA ALA A 314 14.20 -42.31 26.46
C ALA A 314 14.96 -41.40 27.42
N SER A 315 15.73 -40.50 26.89
CA SER A 315 16.28 -39.34 27.59
C SER A 315 15.67 -38.07 27.05
N MET A 316 15.51 -37.08 27.92
CA MET A 316 14.91 -35.80 27.58
C MET A 316 15.92 -34.68 27.82
N LYS A 317 15.97 -33.73 26.86
CA LYS A 317 16.84 -32.55 26.93
C LYS A 317 16.06 -31.32 26.54
N MET A 318 16.23 -30.23 27.28
CA MET A 318 15.77 -28.91 26.84
C MET A 318 16.71 -28.40 25.76
N SER A 319 16.16 -27.98 24.65
CA SER A 319 16.88 -27.39 23.51
C SER A 319 16.17 -26.13 23.04
N ASN A 320 16.81 -25.37 22.21
CA ASN A 320 16.20 -24.25 21.50
C ASN A 320 16.20 -24.55 20.00
N THR A 321 15.10 -24.23 19.35
CA THR A 321 14.98 -24.40 17.90
C THR A 321 14.47 -23.13 17.24
N PHE A 322 14.51 -23.09 15.93
CA PHE A 322 13.97 -22.01 15.13
C PHE A 322 12.49 -22.26 14.85
N SER A 323 11.71 -21.18 14.72
CA SER A 323 10.29 -21.31 14.39
C SER A 323 10.07 -21.84 12.97
N SER A 324 10.86 -21.35 12.02
CA SER A 324 10.84 -21.76 10.61
C SER A 324 12.08 -21.22 9.90
N VAL A 325 12.50 -21.89 8.83
CA VAL A 325 13.52 -21.40 7.90
C VAL A 325 12.81 -21.01 6.61
N LYS A 326 12.76 -19.70 6.33
CA LYS A 326 12.21 -19.18 5.08
C LYS A 326 13.25 -19.21 3.98
N ARG A 327 12.80 -19.41 2.75
CA ARG A 327 13.66 -19.33 1.55
C ARG A 327 12.98 -18.48 0.50
N ARG A 328 13.78 -17.68 -0.18
CA ARG A 328 13.39 -16.91 -1.36
C ARG A 328 14.43 -17.15 -2.44
N ASP A 329 13.99 -17.48 -3.65
CA ASP A 329 14.87 -17.79 -4.76
C ASP A 329 15.97 -18.83 -4.42
N LEU A 330 15.60 -19.86 -3.62
CA LEU A 330 16.44 -20.92 -3.07
C LEU A 330 17.37 -20.52 -1.91
N ASP A 331 17.65 -19.25 -1.72
CA ASP A 331 18.46 -18.76 -0.61
C ASP A 331 17.68 -18.66 0.70
N LYS A 332 18.36 -18.91 1.82
CA LYS A 332 17.78 -18.69 3.15
C LYS A 332 17.65 -17.19 3.39
N VAL A 333 16.49 -16.76 3.88
CA VAL A 333 16.17 -15.35 4.10
C VAL A 333 15.64 -15.12 5.51
N ILE A 334 16.08 -14.04 6.13
CA ILE A 334 15.50 -13.49 7.35
C ILE A 334 15.10 -12.04 7.05
N THR A 335 13.89 -11.66 7.48
CA THR A 335 13.37 -10.33 7.22
C THR A 335 13.31 -9.51 8.50
N ILE A 336 13.84 -8.29 8.45
CA ILE A 336 13.71 -7.27 9.49
C ILE A 336 12.55 -6.38 9.07
N ASN A 337 11.50 -6.33 9.87
CA ASN A 337 10.32 -5.53 9.61
C ASN A 337 10.14 -4.43 10.65
N SER A 338 9.57 -3.30 10.23
CA SER A 338 9.08 -2.25 11.12
C SER A 338 7.97 -1.47 10.44
N ASN A 339 7.13 -0.80 11.22
CA ASN A 339 6.26 0.25 10.74
C ASN A 339 6.99 1.60 10.82
N VAL A 340 6.47 2.59 10.09
CA VAL A 340 6.91 3.98 10.17
C VAL A 340 5.94 4.74 11.08
N ILE A 341 6.50 5.54 11.98
CA ILE A 341 5.72 6.39 12.89
C ILE A 341 4.95 7.46 12.08
N SER A 342 3.71 7.74 12.48
CA SER A 342 2.88 8.78 11.84
C SER A 342 3.65 10.11 11.69
N GLY A 343 3.50 10.74 10.54
CA GLY A 343 4.21 11.99 10.21
C GLY A 343 5.55 11.83 9.50
N TYR A 344 6.12 10.62 9.42
CA TYR A 344 7.32 10.35 8.64
C TYR A 344 6.98 9.70 7.30
N ASN A 345 7.81 9.97 6.29
CA ASN A 345 7.65 9.38 4.96
C ASN A 345 8.41 8.04 4.88
N PRO A 346 7.74 6.90 4.59
CA PRO A 346 8.39 5.59 4.49
C PRO A 346 9.55 5.56 3.51
N THR A 347 9.39 6.16 2.33
CA THR A 347 10.43 6.20 1.29
C THR A 347 11.69 6.95 1.78
N GLN A 348 11.52 8.04 2.54
CA GLN A 348 12.65 8.79 3.10
C GLN A 348 13.33 8.04 4.24
N VAL A 349 12.56 7.34 5.08
CA VAL A 349 13.11 6.51 6.17
C VAL A 349 13.92 5.36 5.58
N ASN A 350 13.37 4.64 4.60
CA ASN A 350 14.06 3.56 3.90
C ASN A 350 15.35 4.05 3.19
N SER A 351 15.31 5.21 2.55
CA SER A 351 16.50 5.82 1.94
C SER A 351 17.60 6.12 2.97
N LYS A 352 17.25 6.61 4.17
CA LYS A 352 18.21 6.82 5.26
C LYS A 352 18.77 5.49 5.77
N ILE A 353 17.92 4.46 5.91
CA ILE A 353 18.37 3.12 6.29
C ILE A 353 19.37 2.58 5.26
N ASP A 354 19.10 2.73 3.96
CA ASP A 354 19.98 2.28 2.88
C ASP A 354 21.34 2.98 2.94
N MET A 355 21.36 4.31 3.16
CA MET A 355 22.61 5.06 3.33
C MET A 355 23.45 4.54 4.50
N VAL A 356 22.79 4.17 5.60
CA VAL A 356 23.47 3.59 6.78
C VAL A 356 23.98 2.19 6.47
N LEU A 357 23.14 1.34 5.85
CA LEU A 357 23.47 -0.05 5.52
C LEU A 357 24.58 -0.20 4.48
N LYS A 358 24.78 0.76 3.58
CA LYS A 358 25.94 0.78 2.67
C LYS A 358 27.28 0.78 3.38
N ASN A 359 27.33 1.24 4.63
CA ASN A 359 28.53 1.21 5.46
C ASN A 359 28.61 -0.03 6.36
N PHE A 360 27.59 -0.91 6.35
CA PHE A 360 27.58 -2.12 7.15
C PHE A 360 28.41 -3.22 6.49
N PRO A 361 29.44 -3.80 7.19
CA PRO A 361 30.28 -4.83 6.61
C PRO A 361 29.54 -6.18 6.57
N LEU A 362 29.06 -6.58 5.40
CA LEU A 362 28.50 -7.92 5.18
C LEU A 362 29.62 -8.87 4.71
N PRO A 363 29.67 -10.11 5.22
CA PRO A 363 30.55 -11.15 4.71
C PRO A 363 30.25 -11.51 3.25
N SER A 364 31.23 -12.07 2.55
CA SER A 364 31.02 -12.55 1.17
C SER A 364 29.95 -13.64 1.12
N GLY A 365 29.04 -13.54 0.17
CA GLY A 365 27.89 -14.44 0.01
C GLY A 365 26.65 -14.04 0.81
N TYR A 366 26.71 -12.96 1.60
CA TYR A 366 25.53 -12.37 2.23
C TYR A 366 25.15 -11.08 1.51
N SER A 367 23.84 -10.85 1.39
CA SER A 367 23.33 -9.63 0.77
C SER A 367 22.05 -9.17 1.47
N TYR A 368 21.74 -7.88 1.34
CA TYR A 368 20.45 -7.36 1.77
C TYR A 368 19.73 -6.71 0.59
N SER A 369 18.42 -6.74 0.65
CA SER A 369 17.54 -6.02 -0.27
C SER A 369 16.33 -5.49 0.49
N PHE A 370 15.77 -4.39 0.00
CA PHE A 370 14.49 -3.94 0.50
C PHE A 370 13.39 -4.80 -0.12
N GLY A 371 12.44 -5.21 0.70
CA GLY A 371 11.23 -5.92 0.31
C GLY A 371 9.99 -5.12 0.71
N GLY A 372 8.85 -5.80 0.76
CA GLY A 372 7.59 -5.22 1.19
C GLY A 372 7.15 -4.06 0.30
N GLU A 373 6.61 -3.02 0.93
CA GLU A 373 6.03 -1.87 0.22
C GLU A 373 7.02 -1.16 -0.71
N GLN A 374 8.29 -1.06 -0.32
CA GLN A 374 9.29 -0.40 -1.16
C GLN A 374 9.57 -1.16 -2.45
N GLN A 375 9.72 -2.49 -2.38
CA GLN A 375 9.94 -3.31 -3.57
C GLN A 375 8.77 -3.22 -4.53
N GLU A 376 7.55 -3.38 -4.02
CA GLU A 376 6.33 -3.25 -4.83
C GLU A 376 6.22 -1.87 -5.46
N GLN A 377 6.56 -0.80 -4.71
CA GLN A 377 6.59 0.56 -5.25
C GLN A 377 7.57 0.72 -6.40
N GLU A 378 8.77 0.14 -6.31
CA GLU A 378 9.78 0.21 -7.36
C GLU A 378 9.35 -0.60 -8.61
N GLU A 379 8.79 -1.79 -8.42
CA GLU A 379 8.29 -2.65 -9.49
C GLU A 379 7.10 -2.00 -10.22
N GLU A 380 6.13 -1.46 -9.48
CA GLU A 380 4.97 -0.77 -10.04
C GLU A 380 5.36 0.54 -10.74
N MET A 381 6.32 1.29 -10.20
CA MET A 381 6.82 2.50 -10.85
C MET A 381 7.50 2.16 -12.19
N ALA A 382 8.29 1.10 -12.24
CA ALA A 382 8.89 0.63 -13.48
C ALA A 382 7.84 0.16 -14.49
N PHE A 383 6.83 -0.59 -14.04
CA PHE A 383 5.70 -1.03 -14.86
C PHE A 383 4.92 0.16 -15.42
N LEU A 384 4.53 1.12 -14.58
CA LEU A 384 3.77 2.30 -14.98
C LEU A 384 4.57 3.22 -15.92
N SER A 385 5.88 3.34 -15.69
CA SER A 385 6.76 4.07 -16.60
C SER A 385 6.82 3.42 -17.98
N ASN A 386 6.95 2.11 -18.05
CA ASN A 386 6.92 1.37 -19.31
C ASN A 386 5.54 1.49 -19.99
N ALA A 387 4.46 1.36 -19.24
CA ALA A 387 3.09 1.55 -19.75
C ALA A 387 2.89 2.97 -20.32
N PHE A 388 3.40 3.99 -19.63
CA PHE A 388 3.38 5.37 -20.12
C PHE A 388 4.14 5.53 -21.45
N MET A 389 5.33 4.97 -21.58
CA MET A 389 6.11 4.99 -22.81
C MET A 389 5.41 4.27 -23.96
N ILE A 390 4.82 3.10 -23.70
CA ILE A 390 4.03 2.34 -24.68
C ILE A 390 2.81 3.16 -25.11
N ALA A 391 2.09 3.77 -24.18
CA ALA A 391 0.93 4.62 -24.48
C ALA A 391 1.34 5.81 -25.37
N LEU A 392 2.44 6.49 -25.04
CA LEU A 392 2.98 7.58 -25.87
C LEU A 392 3.30 7.09 -27.29
N PHE A 393 3.95 5.93 -27.41
CA PHE A 393 4.32 5.36 -28.70
C PHE A 393 3.10 4.99 -29.56
N LEU A 394 2.09 4.35 -28.94
CA LEU A 394 0.85 3.99 -29.63
C LEU A 394 0.10 5.24 -30.11
N VAL A 395 -0.04 6.24 -29.24
CA VAL A 395 -0.67 7.52 -29.59
C VAL A 395 0.09 8.21 -30.71
N PHE A 396 1.42 8.22 -30.68
CA PHE A 396 2.26 8.78 -31.75
C PHE A 396 1.98 8.08 -33.09
N ILE A 397 1.97 6.75 -33.14
CA ILE A 397 1.68 5.99 -34.37
C ILE A 397 0.29 6.35 -34.91
N ILE A 398 -0.73 6.39 -34.06
CA ILE A 398 -2.10 6.71 -34.46
C ILE A 398 -2.17 8.11 -35.05
N ILE A 399 -1.50 9.09 -34.43
CA ILE A 399 -1.50 10.47 -34.93
C ILE A 399 -0.70 10.58 -36.25
N VAL A 400 0.42 9.88 -36.40
CA VAL A 400 1.19 9.81 -37.65
C VAL A 400 0.31 9.24 -38.78
N ALA A 401 -0.42 8.15 -38.50
CA ALA A 401 -1.33 7.55 -39.48
C ALA A 401 -2.47 8.50 -39.86
N GLN A 402 -3.00 9.28 -38.88
CA GLN A 402 -4.07 10.26 -39.10
C GLN A 402 -3.64 11.43 -39.99
N PHE A 403 -2.45 12.02 -39.72
CA PHE A 403 -2.00 13.24 -40.40
C PHE A 403 -1.08 12.98 -41.59
N ASN A 404 -0.58 11.77 -41.75
CA ASN A 404 0.41 11.37 -42.78
C ASN A 404 1.64 12.31 -42.80
N LYS A 405 2.08 12.78 -41.65
CA LYS A 405 3.21 13.70 -41.43
C LYS A 405 3.87 13.34 -40.10
N ILE A 406 5.15 13.69 -39.90
CA ILE A 406 5.86 13.43 -38.65
C ILE A 406 5.87 14.66 -37.74
N ILE A 407 5.96 15.87 -38.30
CA ILE A 407 6.06 17.12 -37.51
C ILE A 407 4.79 17.41 -36.72
N THR A 408 3.63 17.25 -37.35
CA THR A 408 2.32 17.48 -36.68
C THR A 408 2.14 16.62 -35.45
N PRO A 409 2.36 15.29 -35.47
CA PRO A 409 2.36 14.45 -34.27
C PRO A 409 3.32 14.94 -33.19
N LEU A 410 4.52 15.36 -33.50
CA LEU A 410 5.50 15.88 -32.53
C LEU A 410 4.97 17.13 -31.80
N ILE A 411 4.34 18.04 -32.54
CA ILE A 411 3.69 19.23 -31.96
C ILE A 411 2.55 18.80 -31.00
N ILE A 412 1.72 17.84 -31.41
CA ILE A 412 0.62 17.33 -30.58
C ILE A 412 1.19 16.65 -29.32
N MET A 413 2.21 15.82 -29.47
CA MET A 413 2.83 15.11 -28.35
C MET A 413 3.48 16.05 -27.33
N SER A 414 3.97 17.22 -27.75
CA SER A 414 4.52 18.22 -26.82
C SER A 414 3.49 18.67 -25.78
N SER A 415 2.19 18.66 -26.11
CA SER A 415 1.13 19.03 -25.18
C SER A 415 0.98 18.04 -24.01
N ILE A 416 1.34 16.77 -24.21
CA ILE A 416 1.33 15.75 -23.15
C ILE A 416 2.42 16.07 -22.13
N ILE A 417 3.65 16.35 -22.62
CA ILE A 417 4.77 16.69 -21.75
C ILE A 417 4.46 17.97 -20.96
N LEU A 418 3.90 18.97 -21.64
CA LEU A 418 3.52 20.22 -21.00
C LEU A 418 2.35 20.07 -20.01
N SER A 419 1.49 19.07 -20.16
CA SER A 419 0.40 18.81 -19.23
C SER A 419 0.90 18.33 -17.86
N THR A 420 2.06 17.68 -17.79
CA THR A 420 2.67 17.25 -16.53
C THR A 420 3.02 18.43 -15.62
N ILE A 421 3.31 19.61 -16.20
CA ILE A 421 3.49 20.86 -15.44
C ILE A 421 2.26 21.10 -14.54
N GLY A 422 1.06 20.97 -15.10
CA GLY A 422 -0.19 21.18 -14.37
C GLY A 422 -0.36 20.19 -13.22
N VAL A 423 -0.04 18.92 -13.46
CA VAL A 423 -0.13 17.88 -12.42
C VAL A 423 0.79 18.22 -11.25
N PHE A 424 2.08 18.40 -11.50
CA PHE A 424 3.06 18.64 -10.44
C PHE A 424 2.88 19.99 -9.75
N LEU A 425 2.56 21.06 -10.48
CA LEU A 425 2.23 22.35 -9.88
C LEU A 425 0.97 22.26 -9.02
N GLY A 426 -0.05 21.53 -9.48
CA GLY A 426 -1.27 21.30 -8.70
C GLY A 426 -0.98 20.60 -7.39
N LEU A 427 -0.21 19.51 -7.41
CA LEU A 427 0.19 18.79 -6.19
C LEU A 427 0.96 19.70 -5.22
N LEU A 428 1.89 20.51 -5.72
CA LEU A 428 2.69 21.43 -4.90
C LEU A 428 1.83 22.57 -4.29
N ILE A 429 1.01 23.23 -5.11
CA ILE A 429 0.19 24.38 -4.66
C ILE A 429 -0.84 23.96 -3.61
N PHE A 430 -1.46 22.78 -3.79
CA PHE A 430 -2.47 22.28 -2.87
C PHE A 430 -1.90 21.37 -1.78
N ASN A 431 -0.56 21.24 -1.70
CA ASN A 431 0.16 20.41 -0.72
C ASN A 431 -0.41 18.98 -0.65
N MET A 432 -0.58 18.37 -1.82
CA MET A 432 -1.13 17.02 -1.95
C MET A 432 -0.02 16.00 -2.12
N ASP A 433 -0.25 14.80 -1.57
CA ASP A 433 0.68 13.69 -1.68
C ASP A 433 0.75 13.15 -3.13
N PHE A 434 1.93 12.69 -3.53
CA PHE A 434 2.10 11.94 -4.77
C PHE A 434 1.87 10.45 -4.51
N VAL A 435 0.68 9.98 -4.83
CA VAL A 435 0.33 8.56 -4.72
C VAL A 435 0.76 7.83 -5.99
N VAL A 436 1.82 7.02 -5.91
CA VAL A 436 2.49 6.42 -7.08
C VAL A 436 1.49 5.79 -8.05
N VAL A 437 0.73 4.81 -7.60
CA VAL A 437 -0.18 4.08 -8.49
C VAL A 437 -1.28 5.00 -9.03
N MET A 438 -1.97 5.71 -8.16
CA MET A 438 -3.17 6.48 -8.53
C MET A 438 -2.82 7.72 -9.35
N THR A 439 -1.81 8.49 -8.95
CA THR A 439 -1.39 9.70 -9.68
C THR A 439 -0.83 9.34 -11.05
N MET A 440 -0.02 8.27 -11.17
CA MET A 440 0.51 7.82 -12.45
C MET A 440 -0.57 7.33 -13.41
N ILE A 441 -1.57 6.60 -12.93
CA ILE A 441 -2.76 6.25 -13.74
C ILE A 441 -3.46 7.52 -14.24
N GLY A 442 -3.60 8.53 -13.38
CA GLY A 442 -4.14 9.83 -13.77
C GLY A 442 -3.33 10.51 -14.88
N VAL A 443 -2.00 10.50 -14.77
CA VAL A 443 -1.08 11.04 -15.80
C VAL A 443 -1.19 10.27 -17.11
N ILE A 444 -1.27 8.94 -17.08
CA ILE A 444 -1.46 8.11 -18.27
C ILE A 444 -2.82 8.42 -18.93
N SER A 445 -3.87 8.52 -18.13
CA SER A 445 -5.23 8.85 -18.63
C SER A 445 -5.27 10.24 -19.28
N LEU A 446 -4.49 11.18 -18.78
CA LEU A 446 -4.39 12.55 -19.31
C LEU A 446 -3.88 12.58 -20.75
N ILE A 447 -3.05 11.62 -21.19
CA ILE A 447 -2.55 11.51 -22.56
C ILE A 447 -3.73 11.54 -23.57
N GLY A 448 -4.71 10.68 -23.38
CA GLY A 448 -5.87 10.59 -24.28
C GLY A 448 -6.71 11.85 -24.31
N ILE A 449 -6.89 12.51 -23.15
CA ILE A 449 -7.76 13.69 -23.03
C ILE A 449 -7.10 14.92 -23.65
N VAL A 450 -5.79 15.16 -23.37
CA VAL A 450 -5.05 16.34 -23.85
C VAL A 450 -4.81 16.26 -25.34
N VAL A 451 -4.45 15.09 -25.85
CA VAL A 451 -4.19 14.87 -27.29
C VAL A 451 -5.42 15.15 -28.13
N ASN A 452 -6.61 14.77 -27.67
CA ASN A 452 -7.85 15.02 -28.39
C ASN A 452 -8.07 16.53 -28.67
N ASN A 453 -7.84 17.38 -27.66
CA ASN A 453 -7.98 18.83 -27.83
C ASN A 453 -6.96 19.39 -28.82
N ALA A 454 -5.73 18.89 -28.81
CA ALA A 454 -4.66 19.29 -29.72
C ALA A 454 -4.93 18.85 -31.17
N ILE A 455 -5.39 17.60 -31.37
CA ILE A 455 -5.78 17.07 -32.69
C ILE A 455 -6.86 17.95 -33.33
N VAL A 456 -7.94 18.22 -32.59
CA VAL A 456 -9.06 19.01 -33.10
C VAL A 456 -8.64 20.42 -33.51
N LEU A 457 -7.71 21.02 -32.78
CA LEU A 457 -7.20 22.36 -33.12
C LEU A 457 -6.36 22.32 -34.39
N ILE A 458 -5.40 21.40 -34.48
CA ILE A 458 -4.48 21.32 -35.62
C ILE A 458 -5.19 20.89 -36.90
N ASP A 459 -6.09 19.90 -36.83
CA ASP A 459 -6.90 19.47 -37.97
C ASP A 459 -7.68 20.64 -38.56
N PHE A 460 -8.26 21.48 -37.70
CA PHE A 460 -8.99 22.66 -38.16
C PHE A 460 -8.10 23.76 -38.74
N ILE A 461 -6.87 23.93 -38.23
CA ILE A 461 -5.88 24.82 -38.82
C ILE A 461 -5.53 24.35 -40.24
N GLU A 462 -5.23 23.05 -40.42
CA GLU A 462 -4.92 22.50 -41.75
C GLU A 462 -6.09 22.61 -42.73
N LEU A 463 -7.32 22.36 -42.24
CA LEU A 463 -8.52 22.53 -43.07
C LEU A 463 -8.71 23.97 -43.56
N ASN A 464 -8.55 24.95 -42.66
CA ASN A 464 -8.65 26.37 -43.02
C ASN A 464 -7.55 26.79 -43.99
N ARG A 465 -6.32 26.34 -43.79
CA ARG A 465 -5.21 26.57 -44.69
C ARG A 465 -5.51 26.02 -46.09
N LYS A 466 -5.95 24.78 -46.21
CA LYS A 466 -6.35 24.16 -47.49
C LYS A 466 -7.48 24.94 -48.19
N ARG A 467 -8.50 25.35 -47.45
CA ARG A 467 -9.63 26.14 -48.03
C ARG A 467 -9.16 27.50 -48.58
N LYS A 468 -8.29 28.22 -47.88
CA LYS A 468 -7.79 29.52 -48.31
C LYS A 468 -6.91 29.42 -49.55
N ILE A 469 -6.07 28.38 -49.64
CA ILE A 469 -5.25 28.08 -50.82
C ILE A 469 -6.15 27.77 -52.03
N LEU A 470 -7.14 26.93 -51.86
CA LEU A 470 -8.09 26.55 -52.94
C LEU A 470 -8.94 27.73 -53.42
N ASN A 471 -9.26 28.67 -52.52
CA ASN A 471 -10.03 29.88 -52.88
C ASN A 471 -9.19 30.99 -53.55
N GLY A 472 -7.92 30.71 -53.88
CA GLY A 472 -7.06 31.61 -54.65
C GLY A 472 -6.68 32.89 -53.94
N SER A 473 -6.49 32.85 -52.60
CA SER A 473 -6.05 34.00 -51.82
C SER A 473 -4.71 34.54 -52.35
N LYS A 474 -4.66 35.83 -52.70
CA LYS A 474 -3.44 36.53 -53.20
C LYS A 474 -2.44 36.91 -52.08
N SER A 475 -2.74 36.56 -50.84
CA SER A 475 -1.87 36.84 -49.67
C SER A 475 -0.61 35.98 -49.68
N SER A 476 0.46 36.44 -49.01
CA SER A 476 1.67 35.63 -48.84
C SER A 476 1.36 34.31 -48.10
N GLU A 477 2.15 33.28 -48.36
CA GLU A 477 1.94 31.96 -47.69
C GLU A 477 1.94 32.09 -46.16
N MET A 478 2.82 32.94 -45.62
CA MET A 478 2.90 33.22 -44.19
C MET A 478 1.62 33.89 -43.66
N GLU A 479 1.05 34.85 -44.40
CA GLU A 479 -0.21 35.51 -44.00
C GLU A 479 -1.38 34.52 -44.01
N ILE A 480 -1.44 33.61 -44.98
CA ILE A 480 -2.45 32.55 -45.04
C ILE A 480 -2.34 31.63 -43.82
N ILE A 481 -1.13 31.27 -43.41
CA ILE A 481 -0.89 30.43 -42.22
C ILE A 481 -1.34 31.18 -40.97
N LEU A 482 -0.86 32.39 -40.72
CA LEU A 482 -1.18 33.19 -39.53
C LEU A 482 -2.68 33.45 -39.38
N ASP A 483 -3.35 33.77 -40.48
CA ASP A 483 -4.79 34.00 -40.49
C ASP A 483 -5.56 32.70 -40.31
N SER A 484 -5.07 31.57 -40.85
CA SER A 484 -5.69 30.24 -40.62
C SER A 484 -5.58 29.78 -39.16
N ILE A 485 -4.44 30.03 -38.53
CA ILE A 485 -4.23 29.71 -37.10
C ILE A 485 -5.16 30.56 -36.22
N THR A 486 -5.22 31.88 -36.48
CA THR A 486 -6.00 32.82 -35.70
C THR A 486 -7.50 32.50 -35.79
N GLU A 487 -7.98 32.21 -37.01
CA GLU A 487 -9.37 31.83 -37.25
C GLU A 487 -9.73 30.47 -36.63
N ALA A 488 -8.82 29.49 -36.77
CA ALA A 488 -8.99 28.18 -36.15
C ALA A 488 -9.03 28.28 -34.63
N GLY A 489 -8.09 28.99 -34.03
CA GLY A 489 -8.04 29.23 -32.61
C GLY A 489 -9.33 29.88 -32.08
N ARG A 490 -9.81 30.94 -32.77
CA ARG A 490 -11.04 31.62 -32.43
C ARG A 490 -12.25 30.67 -32.49
N THR A 491 -12.37 29.87 -33.54
CA THR A 491 -13.51 28.98 -33.74
C THR A 491 -13.51 27.79 -32.80
N ARG A 492 -12.31 27.25 -32.49
CA ARG A 492 -12.14 26.06 -31.65
C ARG A 492 -12.00 26.38 -30.16
N LEU A 493 -11.85 27.64 -29.77
CA LEU A 493 -11.78 28.06 -28.37
C LEU A 493 -12.96 27.53 -27.54
N ARG A 494 -14.18 27.71 -28.03
CA ARG A 494 -15.39 27.28 -27.33
C ARG A 494 -15.48 25.76 -27.14
N PRO A 495 -15.34 24.91 -28.18
CA PRO A 495 -15.31 23.45 -27.99
C PRO A 495 -14.23 22.97 -27.02
N VAL A 496 -12.99 23.49 -27.14
CA VAL A 496 -11.86 23.07 -26.28
C VAL A 496 -12.09 23.43 -24.80
N ILE A 497 -12.57 24.65 -24.51
CA ILE A 497 -12.89 25.03 -23.13
C ILE A 497 -14.07 24.22 -22.60
N LEU A 498 -15.10 23.97 -23.45
CA LEU A 498 -16.27 23.22 -23.02
C LEU A 498 -15.92 21.77 -22.68
N THR A 499 -15.11 21.08 -23.51
CA THR A 499 -14.66 19.71 -23.23
C THR A 499 -13.83 19.65 -21.95
N ALA A 500 -12.90 20.58 -21.75
CA ALA A 500 -12.12 20.64 -20.52
C ALA A 500 -13.00 20.88 -19.29
N LEU A 501 -13.89 21.87 -19.37
CA LEU A 501 -14.78 22.21 -18.26
C LEU A 501 -15.74 21.07 -17.91
N THR A 502 -16.32 20.40 -18.91
CA THR A 502 -17.23 19.25 -18.66
C THR A 502 -16.48 18.07 -18.03
N THR A 503 -15.24 17.80 -18.46
CA THR A 503 -14.42 16.74 -17.85
C THR A 503 -14.04 17.10 -16.40
N ILE A 504 -13.60 18.34 -16.15
CA ILE A 504 -13.27 18.82 -14.80
C ILE A 504 -14.49 18.72 -13.88
N LEU A 505 -15.65 19.23 -14.33
CA LEU A 505 -16.88 19.17 -13.54
C LEU A 505 -17.38 17.73 -13.33
N GLY A 506 -17.17 16.85 -14.32
CA GLY A 506 -17.50 15.43 -14.22
C GLY A 506 -16.63 14.67 -13.21
N LEU A 507 -15.36 15.08 -13.06
CA LEU A 507 -14.43 14.48 -12.09
C LEU A 507 -14.50 15.14 -10.71
N MET A 508 -15.07 16.34 -10.59
CA MET A 508 -15.14 17.09 -9.34
C MET A 508 -15.82 16.30 -8.21
N PRO A 509 -16.96 15.61 -8.42
CA PRO A 509 -17.57 14.80 -7.38
C PRO A 509 -16.63 13.74 -6.82
N LEU A 510 -15.86 13.08 -7.67
CA LEU A 510 -14.86 12.08 -7.25
C LEU A 510 -13.67 12.74 -6.52
N ALA A 511 -13.21 13.88 -7.01
CA ALA A 511 -12.08 14.63 -6.45
C ALA A 511 -12.35 15.15 -5.03
N ILE A 512 -13.57 15.61 -4.74
CA ILE A 512 -13.98 16.13 -3.42
C ILE A 512 -14.75 15.12 -2.57
N GLY A 513 -15.00 13.92 -3.11
CA GLY A 513 -15.70 12.86 -2.39
C GLY A 513 -17.17 13.17 -2.12
N MET A 514 -17.90 13.65 -3.16
CA MET A 514 -19.34 13.84 -3.05
C MET A 514 -20.06 12.49 -3.05
N ASN A 515 -20.69 12.16 -1.93
CA ASN A 515 -21.43 10.92 -1.78
C ASN A 515 -22.92 11.21 -1.50
N PHE A 516 -23.78 10.37 -2.10
CA PHE A 516 -25.20 10.35 -1.87
C PHE A 516 -25.61 8.96 -1.39
N ASP A 517 -26.30 8.87 -0.28
CA ASP A 517 -26.85 7.61 0.19
C ASP A 517 -28.20 7.32 -0.47
N PHE A 518 -28.14 6.65 -1.62
CA PHE A 518 -29.34 6.23 -2.35
C PHE A 518 -30.15 5.17 -1.59
N VAL A 519 -29.49 4.35 -0.75
CA VAL A 519 -30.18 3.27 -0.03
C VAL A 519 -31.08 3.85 1.06
N ASN A 520 -30.57 4.81 1.85
CA ASN A 520 -31.38 5.49 2.84
C ASN A 520 -32.44 6.39 2.18
N PHE A 521 -32.13 7.02 1.04
CA PHE A 521 -33.13 7.79 0.31
C PHE A 521 -34.35 6.95 -0.07
N PHE A 522 -34.16 5.73 -0.57
CA PHE A 522 -35.27 4.85 -0.92
C PHE A 522 -35.96 4.18 0.27
N LYS A 523 -35.28 4.04 1.41
CA LYS A 523 -35.82 3.44 2.64
C LYS A 523 -36.58 4.44 3.53
N SER A 524 -35.99 5.62 3.74
CA SER A 524 -36.47 6.62 4.71
C SER A 524 -36.87 7.94 4.10
N TYR A 525 -36.68 8.12 2.77
CA TYR A 525 -36.89 9.38 2.04
C TYR A 525 -36.01 10.55 2.54
N GLU A 526 -34.92 10.22 3.29
CA GLU A 526 -33.94 11.22 3.74
C GLU A 526 -32.75 11.26 2.79
N LEU A 527 -32.48 12.44 2.24
CA LEU A 527 -31.37 12.67 1.33
C LEU A 527 -30.12 13.00 2.16
N THR A 528 -29.34 11.99 2.50
CA THR A 528 -28.06 12.15 3.19
C THR A 528 -26.97 12.46 2.17
N PHE A 529 -26.39 13.64 2.28
CA PHE A 529 -25.25 14.09 1.48
C PHE A 529 -24.05 14.31 2.39
N TYR A 530 -22.92 13.70 2.06
CA TYR A 530 -21.68 13.93 2.79
C TYR A 530 -20.48 14.06 1.85
N LEU A 531 -19.43 14.72 2.34
CA LEU A 531 -18.18 14.96 1.62
C LEU A 531 -17.07 14.11 2.25
N GLY A 532 -16.22 13.53 1.40
CA GLY A 532 -15.10 12.69 1.85
C GLY A 532 -15.40 11.20 1.74
N GLY A 533 -14.75 10.41 2.61
CA GLY A 533 -14.88 8.95 2.62
C GLY A 533 -13.77 8.23 1.87
N ASP A 534 -13.81 6.90 1.97
CA ASP A 534 -12.75 6.02 1.49
C ASP A 534 -12.53 6.10 -0.02
N ASN A 535 -13.60 6.25 -0.80
CA ASN A 535 -13.51 6.38 -2.25
C ASN A 535 -12.77 7.64 -2.69
N MET A 536 -12.96 8.77 -1.97
CA MET A 536 -12.20 9.99 -2.22
C MET A 536 -10.70 9.79 -1.93
N VAL A 537 -10.38 9.15 -0.81
CA VAL A 537 -8.98 8.91 -0.43
C VAL A 537 -8.30 8.05 -1.48
N PHE A 538 -8.98 7.01 -1.98
CA PHE A 538 -8.40 6.06 -2.93
C PHE A 538 -8.35 6.61 -4.37
N PHE A 539 -9.45 7.11 -4.90
CA PHE A 539 -9.56 7.56 -6.29
C PHE A 539 -9.36 9.06 -6.50
N GLY A 540 -9.41 9.86 -5.44
CA GLY A 540 -9.20 11.31 -5.49
C GLY A 540 -7.90 11.72 -6.17
N PRO A 541 -6.75 11.09 -5.89
CA PRO A 541 -5.48 11.43 -6.55
C PRO A 541 -5.52 11.29 -8.07
N ILE A 542 -6.26 10.30 -8.62
CA ILE A 542 -6.48 10.16 -10.07
C ILE A 542 -7.24 11.38 -10.60
N ALA A 543 -8.36 11.71 -9.94
CA ALA A 543 -9.23 12.81 -10.37
C ALA A 543 -8.48 14.17 -10.29
N TRP A 544 -7.77 14.44 -9.22
CA TRP A 544 -6.99 15.66 -9.06
C TRP A 544 -5.85 15.76 -10.07
N ALA A 545 -5.12 14.67 -10.35
CA ALA A 545 -4.09 14.66 -11.38
C ALA A 545 -4.65 15.05 -12.76
N ILE A 546 -5.82 14.48 -13.13
CA ILE A 546 -6.48 14.81 -14.39
C ILE A 546 -6.99 16.26 -14.38
N ILE A 547 -7.62 16.73 -13.31
CA ILE A 547 -8.14 18.10 -13.19
C ILE A 547 -7.01 19.13 -13.34
N PHE A 548 -5.93 18.98 -12.58
CA PHE A 548 -4.78 19.89 -12.63
C PHE A 548 -4.09 19.86 -14.00
N GLY A 549 -3.81 18.62 -14.48
CA GLY A 549 -3.16 18.44 -15.78
C GLY A 549 -3.99 18.99 -16.92
N LEU A 550 -5.28 18.71 -16.97
CA LEU A 550 -6.18 19.18 -18.04
C LEU A 550 -6.39 20.69 -17.98
N THR A 551 -6.54 21.27 -16.80
CA THR A 551 -6.68 22.72 -16.63
C THR A 551 -5.48 23.43 -17.24
N PHE A 552 -4.27 23.03 -16.84
CA PHE A 552 -3.05 23.65 -17.29
C PHE A 552 -2.78 23.36 -18.79
N ALA A 553 -2.98 22.10 -19.21
CA ALA A 553 -2.85 21.71 -20.61
C ALA A 553 -3.78 22.48 -21.52
N THR A 554 -5.01 22.77 -21.11
CA THR A 554 -5.96 23.54 -21.94
C THR A 554 -5.46 24.94 -22.22
N PHE A 555 -4.89 25.62 -21.23
CA PHE A 555 -4.28 26.93 -21.45
C PHE A 555 -3.05 26.83 -22.36
N LEU A 556 -2.17 25.87 -22.12
CA LEU A 556 -0.97 25.70 -22.93
C LEU A 556 -1.29 25.27 -24.36
N THR A 557 -2.22 24.34 -24.58
CA THR A 557 -2.61 23.91 -25.93
C THR A 557 -3.15 25.07 -26.77
N LEU A 558 -3.89 25.98 -26.17
CA LEU A 558 -4.42 27.15 -26.87
C LEU A 558 -3.36 28.20 -27.23
N LEU A 559 -2.22 28.22 -26.53
CA LEU A 559 -1.17 29.20 -26.79
C LEU A 559 0.07 28.58 -27.45
N VAL A 560 0.54 27.45 -26.96
CA VAL A 560 1.79 26.82 -27.39
C VAL A 560 1.63 26.08 -28.71
N ILE A 561 0.55 25.28 -28.89
CA ILE A 561 0.33 24.55 -30.14
C ILE A 561 0.26 25.48 -31.37
N PRO A 562 -0.54 26.57 -31.34
CA PRO A 562 -0.54 27.55 -32.44
C PRO A 562 0.83 28.19 -32.69
N SER A 563 1.63 28.36 -31.61
CA SER A 563 2.97 28.95 -31.73
C SER A 563 4.02 27.97 -32.26
N MET A 564 3.80 26.67 -32.15
CA MET A 564 4.67 25.60 -32.66
C MET A 564 4.34 25.22 -34.11
N TYR A 565 3.09 25.41 -34.53
CA TYR A 565 2.61 25.12 -35.89
C TYR A 565 3.09 26.19 -36.89
#